data_b69e8e438f216b9f9255a7ae80f118fb
#
_entry.id   b69e8e438f216b9f9255a7ae80f118fb
#
_cell.length_a   1.000
_cell.length_b   1.000
_cell.length_c   1.000
_cell.angle_alpha   90.00
_cell.angle_beta   90.00
_cell.angle_gamma   90.00
#
_symmetry.space_group_name_H-M   'P 1'
#
loop_
_entity.id
_entity.type
_entity.pdbx_description
1 polymer ?
#
loop_
_entity_poly.entity_id
_entity_poly.type
_entity_poly.pdbx_seq_one_letter_code
_entity_poly.pdbx_strand_id
1 'polypeptide(L)'
;AMTIACAALAWAPTPAEAQSKAAPTNTGRPSARKPAPSIKPRKRVRPAAGQSSARPVPVPEASDAATARAYRKDAARHLYSLNLGSIYKGRMPPLLYAVGVLQVHIDGQGRVGTISWMRAPIHAPEVMRAIERMVRAADPFPPPALVGGLVYTDTWLWHKTGQWQLDTLTEGQD
;
A
#
# COMPACT_ATOMS: atom_id res chain seq x y z
N ALA A 1 44.85 -36.17 19.18
CA ALA A 1 43.70 -36.07 20.07
C ALA A 1 43.65 -34.67 20.67
N MET A 2 42.76 -33.82 20.17
CA MET A 2 42.60 -32.44 20.67
C MET A 2 41.11 -32.19 20.83
N THR A 3 40.65 -32.23 22.06
CA THR A 3 39.26 -32.08 22.46
C THR A 3 38.97 -30.59 22.61
N ILE A 4 38.03 -30.07 21.84
CA ILE A 4 37.53 -28.69 21.96
C ILE A 4 36.21 -28.73 22.74
N ALA A 5 36.22 -28.12 23.93
CA ALA A 5 35.05 -27.98 24.79
C ALA A 5 34.16 -26.81 24.29
N CYS A 6 32.88 -27.09 23.99
CA CYS A 6 31.86 -26.10 23.76
C CYS A 6 31.35 -25.57 25.09
N ALA A 7 31.53 -24.27 25.36
CA ALA A 7 30.88 -23.56 26.45
C ALA A 7 29.56 -22.99 25.97
N ALA A 8 28.42 -23.49 26.48
CA ALA A 8 27.11 -22.96 26.28
C ALA A 8 26.87 -21.81 27.28
N LEU A 9 26.68 -20.56 26.76
CA LEU A 9 26.18 -19.44 27.57
C LEU A 9 24.67 -19.54 27.63
N ALA A 10 24.13 -19.84 28.80
CA ALA A 10 22.73 -19.78 29.11
C ALA A 10 22.31 -18.31 29.41
N TRP A 11 21.43 -17.75 28.62
CA TRP A 11 20.81 -16.47 28.92
C TRP A 11 19.57 -16.70 29.78
N ALA A 12 19.61 -16.24 31.03
CA ALA A 12 18.46 -16.22 31.94
C ALA A 12 17.68 -14.90 31.80
N PRO A 13 16.34 -14.92 31.73
CA PRO A 13 15.55 -13.70 31.81
C PRO A 13 15.33 -13.29 33.27
N THR A 14 15.56 -12.02 33.59
CA THR A 14 15.23 -11.36 34.85
C THR A 14 13.74 -11.06 34.95
N PRO A 15 13.06 -11.35 36.08
CA PRO A 15 11.68 -10.91 36.28
C PRO A 15 11.64 -9.44 36.75
N ALA A 16 10.89 -8.59 36.03
CA ALA A 16 10.57 -7.24 36.46
C ALA A 16 9.46 -7.26 37.51
N GLU A 17 9.74 -6.68 38.65
CA GLU A 17 8.84 -6.51 39.79
C GLU A 17 7.64 -5.61 39.44
N ALA A 18 6.45 -6.12 39.75
CA ALA A 18 5.21 -5.36 39.75
C ALA A 18 5.14 -4.48 41.00
N GLN A 19 5.29 -3.16 40.87
CA GLN A 19 4.95 -2.23 41.93
C GLN A 19 3.52 -1.73 41.74
N SER A 20 2.62 -2.31 42.55
CA SER A 20 1.30 -1.81 42.86
C SER A 20 1.42 -0.48 43.66
N LYS A 21 0.88 0.62 43.14
CA LYS A 21 0.69 1.84 43.92
C LYS A 21 -0.77 2.23 43.95
N ALA A 22 -1.30 2.20 45.17
CA ALA A 22 -2.68 2.45 45.57
C ALA A 22 -3.24 3.80 45.10
N ALA A 23 -4.53 3.81 44.78
CA ALA A 23 -5.34 4.98 44.55
C ALA A 23 -5.75 5.65 45.88
N PRO A 24 -5.81 6.99 45.96
CA PRO A 24 -6.50 7.65 47.04
C PRO A 24 -7.98 7.82 46.74
N THR A 25 -8.80 7.31 47.62
CA THR A 25 -10.24 7.58 47.79
C THR A 25 -10.46 9.09 48.04
N ASN A 26 -11.23 9.75 47.20
CA ASN A 26 -11.71 11.07 47.45
C ASN A 26 -13.24 11.05 47.61
N THR A 27 -13.69 11.05 48.89
CA THR A 27 -15.04 11.31 49.35
C THR A 27 -15.28 12.83 49.37
N GLY A 28 -16.15 13.34 48.49
CA GLY A 28 -16.44 14.77 48.48
C GLY A 28 -17.77 15.16 47.83
N ARG A 29 -18.86 15.15 48.64
CA ARG A 29 -19.98 16.10 48.67
C ARG A 29 -20.86 16.33 47.44
N PRO A 30 -22.19 16.15 47.51
CA PRO A 30 -23.12 16.46 46.45
C PRO A 30 -23.34 17.98 46.34
N SER A 31 -22.98 18.57 45.23
CA SER A 31 -23.31 19.97 44.91
C SER A 31 -24.52 20.01 43.99
N ALA A 32 -25.46 20.87 44.35
CA ALA A 32 -26.79 21.06 43.78
C ALA A 32 -26.78 21.26 42.26
N ARG A 33 -27.53 20.45 41.56
CA ARG A 33 -27.82 20.56 40.14
C ARG A 33 -28.74 21.77 39.88
N LYS A 34 -28.22 22.79 39.21
CA LYS A 34 -29.06 23.81 38.56
C LYS A 34 -29.72 23.18 37.31
N PRO A 35 -31.02 23.46 37.04
CA PRO A 35 -31.68 22.94 35.85
C PRO A 35 -31.10 23.58 34.59
N ALA A 36 -30.73 22.74 33.64
CA ALA A 36 -30.29 23.15 32.32
C ALA A 36 -31.46 23.73 31.49
N PRO A 37 -31.21 24.74 30.64
CA PRO A 37 -32.23 25.29 29.78
C PRO A 37 -32.64 24.28 28.70
N SER A 38 -33.96 24.13 28.51
CA SER A 38 -34.61 23.30 27.50
C SER A 38 -34.12 23.66 26.09
N ILE A 39 -33.38 22.75 25.48
CA ILE A 39 -32.94 22.87 24.09
C ILE A 39 -34.11 22.38 23.20
N LYS A 40 -34.74 23.34 22.47
CA LYS A 40 -35.73 23.04 21.44
C LYS A 40 -35.12 22.09 20.42
N PRO A 41 -35.86 21.08 19.86
CA PRO A 41 -35.31 20.15 18.87
C PRO A 41 -34.96 20.90 17.60
N ARG A 42 -33.67 20.99 17.35
CA ARG A 42 -33.12 21.49 16.09
C ARG A 42 -33.51 20.52 14.98
N LYS A 43 -34.31 20.97 14.02
CA LYS A 43 -34.71 20.28 12.81
C LYS A 43 -33.47 19.62 12.19
N ARG A 44 -33.46 18.26 12.16
CA ARG A 44 -32.40 17.46 11.56
C ARG A 44 -32.40 17.78 10.07
N VAL A 45 -31.48 18.63 9.65
CA VAL A 45 -31.18 18.81 8.23
C VAL A 45 -30.55 17.50 7.78
N ARG A 46 -31.28 16.73 6.95
CA ARG A 46 -30.70 15.59 6.25
C ARG A 46 -29.52 16.13 5.43
N PRO A 47 -28.31 15.59 5.55
CA PRO A 47 -27.27 15.89 4.59
C PRO A 47 -27.83 15.46 3.24
N ALA A 48 -27.95 16.39 2.32
CA ALA A 48 -28.16 16.06 0.93
C ALA A 48 -27.06 15.07 0.57
N ALA A 49 -27.44 13.84 0.20
CA ALA A 49 -26.55 12.89 -0.41
C ALA A 49 -26.04 13.56 -1.69
N GLY A 50 -24.87 14.17 -1.57
CA GLY A 50 -24.09 14.58 -2.71
C GLY A 50 -23.83 13.30 -3.51
N GLN A 51 -24.63 13.12 -4.56
CA GLN A 51 -24.30 12.16 -5.60
C GLN A 51 -23.03 12.69 -6.24
N SER A 52 -21.89 12.26 -5.67
CA SER A 52 -20.63 12.28 -6.36
C SER A 52 -20.87 11.45 -7.63
N SER A 53 -21.06 12.12 -8.75
CA SER A 53 -20.99 11.50 -10.07
C SER A 53 -19.54 11.09 -10.30
N ALA A 54 -19.08 10.09 -9.55
CA ALA A 54 -17.90 9.34 -9.92
C ALA A 54 -18.24 8.77 -11.30
N ARG A 55 -17.59 9.29 -12.34
CA ARG A 55 -17.56 8.63 -13.64
C ARG A 55 -17.29 7.16 -13.36
N PRO A 56 -18.11 6.24 -13.93
CA PRO A 56 -17.80 4.82 -13.77
C PRO A 56 -16.38 4.61 -14.27
N VAL A 57 -15.47 4.25 -13.39
CA VAL A 57 -14.15 3.78 -13.79
C VAL A 57 -14.44 2.49 -14.57
N PRO A 58 -14.07 2.38 -15.86
CA PRO A 58 -14.33 1.18 -16.62
C PRO A 58 -13.66 0.03 -15.87
N VAL A 59 -14.47 -0.94 -15.46
CA VAL A 59 -13.96 -2.17 -14.84
C VAL A 59 -13.11 -2.86 -15.90
N PRO A 60 -11.82 -3.10 -15.66
CA PRO A 60 -10.97 -3.74 -16.63
C PRO A 60 -11.45 -5.17 -16.89
N GLU A 61 -11.24 -5.66 -18.11
CA GLU A 61 -11.53 -7.04 -18.48
C GLU A 61 -10.73 -8.00 -17.59
N ALA A 62 -11.34 -9.12 -17.23
CA ALA A 62 -10.68 -10.12 -16.38
C ALA A 62 -9.46 -10.72 -17.08
N SER A 63 -8.42 -10.99 -16.32
CA SER A 63 -7.19 -11.63 -16.83
C SER A 63 -7.35 -13.16 -16.84
N ASP A 64 -7.05 -13.77 -17.97
CA ASP A 64 -6.99 -15.23 -18.15
C ASP A 64 -5.64 -15.85 -17.73
N ALA A 65 -4.80 -15.08 -17.06
CA ALA A 65 -3.49 -15.53 -16.62
C ALA A 65 -3.60 -16.65 -15.59
N ALA A 66 -3.04 -17.81 -15.89
CA ALA A 66 -3.04 -18.99 -15.01
C ALA A 66 -1.99 -18.93 -13.89
N THR A 67 -1.10 -17.94 -13.90
CA THR A 67 -0.04 -17.79 -12.91
C THR A 67 0.22 -16.31 -12.62
N ALA A 68 0.75 -16.00 -11.43
CA ALA A 68 1.16 -14.65 -11.07
C ALA A 68 2.19 -14.06 -12.06
N ARG A 69 3.07 -14.89 -12.62
CA ARG A 69 4.05 -14.48 -13.63
C ARG A 69 3.39 -14.06 -14.94
N ALA A 70 2.40 -14.80 -15.42
CA ALA A 70 1.64 -14.45 -16.62
C ALA A 70 0.83 -13.18 -16.40
N TYR A 71 0.20 -13.04 -15.23
CA TYR A 71 -0.59 -11.89 -14.82
C TYR A 71 0.21 -10.57 -14.84
N ARG A 72 1.53 -10.60 -14.62
CA ARG A 72 2.38 -9.40 -14.68
C ARG A 72 2.18 -8.56 -15.93
N LYS A 73 2.00 -9.22 -17.08
CA LYS A 73 1.79 -8.52 -18.36
C LYS A 73 0.47 -7.75 -18.38
N ASP A 74 -0.59 -8.33 -17.85
CA ASP A 74 -1.92 -7.73 -17.86
C ASP A 74 -1.98 -6.56 -16.88
N ALA A 75 -1.42 -6.73 -15.68
CA ALA A 75 -1.27 -5.66 -14.70
C ALA A 75 -0.40 -4.50 -15.24
N ALA A 76 0.71 -4.81 -15.89
CA ALA A 76 1.58 -3.80 -16.48
C ALA A 76 0.90 -3.04 -17.63
N ARG A 77 0.17 -3.73 -18.51
CA ARG A 77 -0.63 -3.09 -19.59
C ARG A 77 -1.71 -2.18 -19.01
N HIS A 78 -2.37 -2.60 -17.95
CA HIS A 78 -3.36 -1.78 -17.26
C HIS A 78 -2.74 -0.49 -16.74
N LEU A 79 -1.62 -0.55 -16.02
CA LEU A 79 -0.88 0.63 -15.57
C LEU A 79 -0.47 1.55 -16.72
N TYR A 80 0.01 0.97 -17.82
CA TYR A 80 0.39 1.75 -19.01
C TYR A 80 -0.80 2.47 -19.64
N SER A 81 -1.95 1.79 -19.77
CA SER A 81 -3.16 2.37 -20.37
C SER A 81 -3.67 3.60 -19.62
N LEU A 82 -3.48 3.63 -18.30
CA LEU A 82 -3.89 4.75 -17.43
C LEU A 82 -2.86 5.89 -17.38
N ASN A 83 -1.62 5.64 -17.80
CA ASN A 83 -0.51 6.57 -17.62
C ASN A 83 0.28 6.86 -18.92
N LEU A 84 -0.37 6.80 -20.08
CA LEU A 84 0.28 6.93 -21.40
C LEU A 84 1.22 8.14 -21.53
N GLY A 85 0.86 9.27 -20.91
CA GLY A 85 1.66 10.50 -20.95
C GLY A 85 2.95 10.45 -20.13
N SER A 86 3.05 9.50 -19.19
CA SER A 86 4.19 9.34 -18.27
C SER A 86 5.10 8.17 -18.62
N ILE A 87 4.79 7.44 -19.69
CA ILE A 87 5.62 6.32 -20.15
C ILE A 87 6.80 6.86 -20.94
N TYR A 88 7.99 6.43 -20.59
CA TYR A 88 9.20 6.70 -21.38
C TYR A 88 9.12 5.93 -22.70
N LYS A 89 9.34 6.59 -23.83
CA LYS A 89 9.28 5.98 -25.16
C LYS A 89 10.66 5.58 -25.60
N GLY A 90 10.78 4.36 -26.12
CA GLY A 90 12.05 3.80 -26.59
C GLY A 90 12.87 3.19 -25.46
N ARG A 91 14.13 2.90 -25.75
CA ARG A 91 15.05 2.28 -24.79
C ARG A 91 15.44 3.27 -23.71
N MET A 92 15.47 2.79 -22.46
CA MET A 92 15.88 3.63 -21.33
C MET A 92 17.39 3.88 -21.35
N PRO A 93 17.86 5.07 -20.94
CA PRO A 93 19.29 5.34 -20.81
C PRO A 93 19.90 4.48 -19.69
N PRO A 94 21.22 4.24 -19.73
CA PRO A 94 21.90 3.38 -18.76
C PRO A 94 21.88 3.93 -17.32
N LEU A 95 21.74 5.26 -17.16
CA LEU A 95 21.67 5.92 -15.86
C LEU A 95 20.23 6.33 -15.55
N LEU A 96 19.55 5.50 -14.77
CA LEU A 96 18.21 5.78 -14.27
C LEU A 96 18.26 6.61 -12.98
N TYR A 97 17.29 7.50 -12.82
CA TYR A 97 17.15 8.29 -11.59
C TYR A 97 16.79 7.43 -10.40
N ALA A 98 15.87 6.47 -10.58
CA ALA A 98 15.50 5.53 -9.54
C ALA A 98 15.10 4.17 -10.14
N VAL A 99 15.43 3.11 -9.40
CA VAL A 99 14.98 1.73 -9.69
C VAL A 99 14.44 1.13 -8.41
N GLY A 100 13.21 0.61 -8.47
CA GLY A 100 12.57 0.00 -7.32
C GLY A 100 11.77 -1.23 -7.68
N VAL A 101 11.64 -2.18 -6.76
CA VAL A 101 10.82 -3.38 -6.91
C VAL A 101 9.65 -3.29 -5.94
N LEU A 102 8.45 -3.21 -6.50
CA LEU A 102 7.20 -3.09 -5.76
C LEU A 102 6.44 -4.40 -5.77
N GLN A 103 5.82 -4.72 -4.66
CA GLN A 103 4.84 -5.79 -4.52
C GLN A 103 3.47 -5.22 -4.19
N VAL A 104 2.45 -5.71 -4.88
CA VAL A 104 1.05 -5.30 -4.70
C VAL A 104 0.20 -6.55 -4.52
N HIS A 105 -0.49 -6.65 -3.39
CA HIS A 105 -1.50 -7.68 -3.19
C HIS A 105 -2.76 -7.29 -3.96
N ILE A 106 -3.19 -8.16 -4.87
CA ILE A 106 -4.40 -8.00 -5.68
C ILE A 106 -5.34 -9.15 -5.35
N ASP A 107 -6.58 -8.82 -4.98
CA ASP A 107 -7.59 -9.82 -4.67
C ASP A 107 -8.25 -10.39 -5.94
N GLY A 108 -9.16 -11.37 -5.77
CA GLY A 108 -9.88 -12.00 -6.89
C GLY A 108 -10.80 -11.06 -7.67
N GLN A 109 -11.10 -9.87 -7.15
CA GLN A 109 -11.87 -8.81 -7.82
C GLN A 109 -10.98 -7.74 -8.45
N GLY A 110 -9.66 -7.91 -8.41
CA GLY A 110 -8.71 -6.92 -8.92
C GLY A 110 -8.43 -5.76 -7.97
N ARG A 111 -8.88 -5.80 -6.71
CA ARG A 111 -8.69 -4.69 -5.77
C ARG A 111 -7.29 -4.70 -5.19
N VAL A 112 -6.74 -3.50 -5.08
CA VAL A 112 -5.43 -3.28 -4.48
C VAL A 112 -5.51 -3.34 -2.96
N GLY A 113 -4.85 -4.32 -2.38
CA GLY A 113 -4.65 -4.46 -0.94
C GLY A 113 -3.38 -3.79 -0.44
N THR A 114 -2.51 -4.59 0.17
CA THR A 114 -1.22 -4.12 0.70
C THR A 114 -0.23 -3.83 -0.42
N ILE A 115 0.46 -2.70 -0.32
CA ILE A 115 1.58 -2.33 -1.17
C ILE A 115 2.84 -2.39 -0.31
N SER A 116 3.88 -3.06 -0.78
CA SER A 116 5.16 -3.18 -0.09
C SER A 116 6.34 -3.10 -1.06
N TRP A 117 7.48 -2.64 -0.58
CA TRP A 117 8.69 -2.53 -1.37
C TRP A 117 9.61 -3.71 -1.08
N MET A 118 9.92 -4.53 -2.09
CA MET A 118 11.04 -5.48 -2.00
C MET A 118 12.39 -4.76 -2.06
N ARG A 119 12.46 -3.73 -2.93
CA ARG A 119 13.62 -2.85 -3.06
C ARG A 119 13.13 -1.42 -3.22
N ALA A 120 13.26 -0.63 -2.17
CA ALA A 120 12.85 0.76 -2.18
C ALA A 120 13.97 1.68 -2.70
N PRO A 121 13.71 2.61 -3.63
CA PRO A 121 14.65 3.66 -3.99
C PRO A 121 14.66 4.76 -2.92
N ILE A 122 15.26 4.48 -1.76
CA ILE A 122 15.23 5.35 -0.57
C ILE A 122 15.79 6.76 -0.81
N HIS A 123 16.67 6.92 -1.81
CA HIS A 123 17.21 8.21 -2.22
C HIS A 123 16.22 9.10 -2.98
N ALA A 124 15.08 8.53 -3.42
CA ALA A 124 14.04 9.21 -4.19
C ALA A 124 12.63 8.96 -3.59
N PRO A 125 12.34 9.47 -2.37
CA PRO A 125 11.07 9.22 -1.69
C PRO A 125 9.87 9.81 -2.42
N GLU A 126 10.05 10.85 -3.24
CA GLU A 126 9.02 11.41 -4.12
C GLU A 126 8.60 10.43 -5.22
N VAL A 127 9.55 9.65 -5.77
CA VAL A 127 9.28 8.59 -6.75
C VAL A 127 8.48 7.47 -6.10
N MET A 128 8.86 7.04 -4.89
CA MET A 128 8.10 6.04 -4.14
C MET A 128 6.64 6.45 -3.97
N ARG A 129 6.41 7.68 -3.48
CA ARG A 129 5.05 8.22 -3.33
C ARG A 129 4.30 8.35 -4.66
N ALA A 130 4.99 8.70 -5.74
CA ALA A 130 4.37 8.78 -7.06
C ALA A 130 3.91 7.40 -7.55
N ILE A 131 4.75 6.38 -7.43
CA ILE A 131 4.44 5.00 -7.81
C ILE A 131 3.26 4.46 -6.99
N GLU A 132 3.29 4.62 -5.66
CA GLU A 132 2.19 4.16 -4.79
C GLU A 132 0.86 4.84 -5.12
N ARG A 133 0.86 6.14 -5.44
CA ARG A 133 -0.36 6.84 -5.89
C ARG A 133 -0.87 6.30 -7.21
N MET A 134 0.00 6.05 -8.20
CA MET A 134 -0.39 5.51 -9.50
C MET A 134 -1.00 4.11 -9.36
N VAL A 135 -0.40 3.25 -8.54
CA VAL A 135 -0.91 1.90 -8.27
C VAL A 135 -2.28 1.95 -7.59
N ARG A 136 -2.46 2.82 -6.60
CA ARG A 136 -3.77 3.00 -5.95
C ARG A 136 -4.82 3.63 -6.87
N ALA A 137 -4.42 4.52 -7.76
CA ALA A 137 -5.32 5.13 -8.75
C ALA A 137 -5.72 4.16 -9.86
N ALA A 138 -4.95 3.08 -10.06
CA ALA A 138 -5.24 2.02 -11.02
C ALA A 138 -6.20 0.94 -10.47
N ASP A 139 -6.66 1.06 -9.23
CA ASP A 139 -7.67 0.17 -8.65
C ASP A 139 -9.05 0.40 -9.31
N PRO A 140 -9.74 -0.64 -9.79
CA PRO A 140 -9.34 -2.05 -9.80
C PRO A 140 -8.42 -2.43 -10.98
N PHE A 141 -7.51 -3.36 -10.73
CA PHE A 141 -6.73 -4.08 -11.75
C PHE A 141 -7.59 -5.13 -12.46
N PRO A 142 -7.13 -5.69 -13.61
CA PRO A 142 -7.79 -6.84 -14.22
C PRO A 142 -8.00 -7.97 -13.20
N PRO A 143 -9.24 -8.41 -12.94
CA PRO A 143 -9.48 -9.48 -11.98
C PRO A 143 -8.73 -10.75 -12.37
N PRO A 144 -7.92 -11.36 -11.49
CA PRO A 144 -7.18 -12.58 -11.79
C PRO A 144 -8.09 -13.81 -11.70
N ALA A 145 -8.92 -14.03 -12.72
CA ALA A 145 -10.03 -14.99 -12.71
C ALA A 145 -9.60 -16.43 -12.40
N LEU A 146 -8.42 -16.87 -12.86
CA LEU A 146 -7.96 -18.25 -12.70
C LEU A 146 -7.17 -18.51 -11.41
N VAL A 147 -6.68 -17.47 -10.74
CA VAL A 147 -5.83 -17.61 -9.54
C VAL A 147 -6.46 -17.03 -8.27
N GLY A 148 -7.59 -16.33 -8.38
CA GLY A 148 -8.42 -15.90 -7.26
C GLY A 148 -7.82 -14.81 -6.36
N GLY A 149 -6.57 -14.43 -6.58
CA GLY A 149 -5.81 -13.43 -5.84
C GLY A 149 -4.33 -13.75 -5.88
N LEU A 150 -3.47 -12.72 -5.91
CA LEU A 150 -2.04 -12.92 -6.07
C LEU A 150 -1.23 -11.72 -5.57
N VAL A 151 0.09 -11.89 -5.53
CA VAL A 151 1.04 -10.80 -5.36
C VAL A 151 1.63 -10.42 -6.72
N TYR A 152 1.26 -9.26 -7.22
CA TYR A 152 1.86 -8.65 -8.40
C TYR A 152 3.20 -8.02 -8.00
N THR A 153 4.27 -8.39 -8.69
CA THR A 153 5.61 -7.84 -8.45
C THR A 153 6.18 -7.33 -9.75
N ASP A 154 6.64 -6.08 -9.77
CA ASP A 154 7.34 -5.53 -10.93
C ASP A 154 8.45 -4.56 -10.53
N THR A 155 9.40 -4.37 -11.46
CA THR A 155 10.49 -3.41 -11.32
C THR A 155 10.14 -2.13 -12.05
N TRP A 156 10.19 -1.01 -11.33
CA TRP A 156 9.96 0.33 -11.83
C TRP A 156 11.28 0.97 -12.22
N LEU A 157 11.40 1.33 -13.48
CA LEU A 157 12.55 2.02 -14.06
C LEU A 157 12.16 3.49 -14.24
N TRP A 158 12.75 4.38 -13.44
CA TRP A 158 12.34 5.79 -13.38
C TRP A 158 13.43 6.69 -13.96
N HIS A 159 13.06 7.49 -14.97
CA HIS A 159 13.94 8.46 -15.59
C HIS A 159 13.88 9.82 -14.88
N LYS A 160 14.94 10.62 -14.99
CA LYS A 160 15.04 11.97 -14.39
C LYS A 160 13.98 12.97 -14.85
N THR A 161 13.34 12.73 -16.00
CA THR A 161 12.24 13.56 -16.51
C THR A 161 10.90 13.26 -15.83
N GLY A 162 10.82 12.28 -14.94
CA GLY A 162 9.58 11.81 -14.33
C GLY A 162 8.82 10.75 -15.15
N GLN A 163 9.36 10.39 -16.31
CA GLN A 163 8.84 9.28 -17.11
C GLN A 163 9.41 7.95 -16.61
N TRP A 164 8.71 6.86 -16.86
CA TRP A 164 9.05 5.55 -16.34
C TRP A 164 8.69 4.40 -17.30
N GLN A 165 9.27 3.25 -17.06
CA GLN A 165 8.86 1.97 -17.63
C GLN A 165 8.79 0.91 -16.55
N LEU A 166 8.02 -0.15 -16.80
CA LEU A 166 8.05 -1.39 -16.02
C LEU A 166 8.95 -2.40 -16.74
N ASP A 167 9.75 -3.13 -15.97
CA ASP A 167 10.63 -4.18 -16.52
C ASP A 167 9.87 -5.22 -17.37
N THR A 168 8.64 -5.53 -16.97
CA THR A 168 7.76 -6.45 -17.70
C THR A 168 7.43 -6.01 -19.13
N LEU A 169 7.42 -4.70 -19.42
CA LEU A 169 7.09 -4.10 -20.72
C LEU A 169 8.19 -3.18 -21.24
N THR A 170 9.39 -3.24 -20.69
CA THR A 170 10.51 -2.40 -21.13
C THR A 170 10.96 -2.73 -22.55
N GLU A 171 11.40 -1.70 -23.27
CA GLU A 171 12.07 -1.86 -24.57
C GLU A 171 13.58 -2.12 -24.41
N GLY A 172 14.04 -2.26 -23.16
CA GLY A 172 15.43 -2.48 -22.80
C GLY A 172 16.16 -1.19 -22.41
N GLN A 173 17.47 -1.32 -22.23
CA GLN A 173 18.39 -0.22 -21.95
C GLN A 173 19.45 -0.14 -23.05
N ASP A 174 20.00 1.06 -23.30
CA ASP A 174 21.11 1.28 -24.22
C ASP A 174 22.45 0.87 -23.60
#